data_b99c3e24fb8e79867596c303e1e3cbce
#
_entry.id   b99c3e24fb8e79867596c303e1e3cbce
#
_cell.length_a   1.000
_cell.length_b   1.000
_cell.length_c   1.000
_cell.angle_alpha   90.00
_cell.angle_beta   90.00
_cell.angle_gamma   90.00
#
_symmetry.space_group_name_H-M   'P 1'
#
loop_
_entity.id
_entity.type
_entity.pdbx_description
1 polymer ?
#
loop_
_entity_poly.entity_id
_entity_poly.type
_entity_poly.pdbx_seq_one_letter_code
_entity_poly.pdbx_strand_id
1 'polypeptide(L)'
;GVFVVSTAPASSFVGGIDFATPPHVISKGEEYSPTVYGYNAYGLLINTEMSNYTITCDERIGYVKADGKTFVADGIGLGKIYARTPAGYTCEMEVVVKEDIDNIVFRLDSIVSDCHYEYPVEVSMTKSTGEVVPLNPSALSWSSSDEHVAFVENGVLKGLQNGMAEICGSISG
;
A
#
# COMPACT_ATOMS: atom_id res chain seq x y z
N GLY A 1 53.80 3.15 18.86
CA GLY A 1 52.64 2.28 18.69
C GLY A 1 52.62 1.81 17.24
N VAL A 2 52.75 0.50 17.00
CA VAL A 2 52.67 -0.11 15.67
C VAL A 2 51.19 -0.43 15.45
N PHE A 3 50.55 0.27 14.51
CA PHE A 3 49.19 -0.12 14.02
C PHE A 3 49.40 -1.25 13.01
N VAL A 4 49.05 -2.46 13.38
CA VAL A 4 48.94 -3.56 12.41
C VAL A 4 47.60 -3.38 11.71
N VAL A 5 47.61 -2.82 10.49
CA VAL A 5 46.47 -2.90 9.59
C VAL A 5 46.43 -4.33 9.05
N SER A 6 45.61 -5.18 9.64
CA SER A 6 45.33 -6.49 9.06
C SER A 6 44.44 -6.25 7.83
N THR A 7 45.01 -6.42 6.64
CA THR A 7 44.22 -6.58 5.42
C THR A 7 43.76 -8.04 5.27
N ALA A 8 43.13 -8.57 6.31
CA ALA A 8 42.35 -9.78 6.11
C ALA A 8 41.32 -9.46 5.04
N PRO A 9 41.13 -10.31 4.00
CA PRO A 9 40.04 -10.16 3.08
C PRO A 9 38.77 -10.05 3.95
N ALA A 10 37.88 -9.04 3.65
CA ALA A 10 36.65 -8.85 4.36
C ALA A 10 36.03 -10.23 4.52
N SER A 11 36.04 -10.74 5.76
CA SER A 11 35.72 -12.13 6.01
C SER A 11 34.30 -12.33 5.49
N SER A 12 34.11 -13.35 4.70
CA SER A 12 32.84 -13.82 4.18
C SER A 12 31.85 -14.28 5.28
N PHE A 13 32.16 -13.97 6.53
CA PHE A 13 31.31 -14.25 7.68
C PHE A 13 30.26 -13.17 7.83
N VAL A 14 29.03 -13.53 7.45
CA VAL A 14 27.86 -12.71 7.70
C VAL A 14 27.64 -12.65 9.20
N GLY A 15 27.58 -11.44 9.76
CA GLY A 15 27.22 -11.15 11.14
C GLY A 15 25.78 -10.70 11.31
N GLY A 16 25.11 -10.38 10.19
CA GLY A 16 23.71 -9.97 10.13
C GLY A 16 23.26 -9.78 8.69
N ILE A 17 21.99 -9.61 8.47
CA ILE A 17 21.37 -9.29 7.18
C ILE A 17 20.42 -8.13 7.31
N ASP A 18 20.14 -7.43 6.18
CA ASP A 18 19.10 -6.41 6.10
C ASP A 18 18.56 -6.34 4.66
N PHE A 19 17.36 -5.80 4.52
CA PHE A 19 16.79 -5.51 3.22
C PHE A 19 17.48 -4.28 2.58
N ALA A 20 17.80 -4.39 1.30
CA ALA A 20 18.08 -3.21 0.50
C ALA A 20 16.81 -2.35 0.46
N THR A 21 16.92 -1.06 0.30
CA THR A 21 15.84 -0.07 0.24
C THR A 21 14.42 -0.67 0.13
N PRO A 22 13.69 -0.88 1.23
CA PRO A 22 12.39 -1.52 1.20
C PRO A 22 11.37 -0.59 0.52
N PRO A 23 10.44 -1.13 -0.29
CA PRO A 23 9.28 -0.38 -0.70
C PRO A 23 8.39 -0.15 0.53
N HIS A 24 8.03 1.11 0.78
CA HIS A 24 7.09 1.40 1.87
C HIS A 24 5.65 1.08 1.49
N VAL A 25 5.33 1.08 0.20
CA VAL A 25 3.98 0.86 -0.34
C VAL A 25 4.05 -0.05 -1.55
N ILE A 26 3.15 -1.04 -1.61
CA ILE A 26 2.99 -1.99 -2.71
C ILE A 26 1.51 -2.02 -3.08
N SER A 27 1.20 -2.03 -4.39
CA SER A 27 -0.19 -2.15 -4.84
C SER A 27 -0.68 -3.60 -4.77
N LYS A 28 -1.95 -3.81 -4.44
CA LYS A 28 -2.55 -5.14 -4.46
C LYS A 28 -2.45 -5.77 -5.84
N GLY A 29 -2.02 -7.02 -5.90
CA GLY A 29 -1.73 -7.76 -7.13
C GLY A 29 -0.28 -7.60 -7.62
N GLU A 30 0.50 -6.71 -7.03
CA GLU A 30 1.90 -6.50 -7.40
C GLU A 30 2.80 -7.58 -6.79
N GLU A 31 3.86 -7.90 -7.53
CA GLU A 31 4.89 -8.85 -7.10
C GLU A 31 6.16 -8.08 -6.72
N TYR A 32 6.74 -8.46 -5.59
CA TYR A 32 7.96 -7.86 -5.08
C TYR A 32 8.98 -8.92 -4.66
N SER A 33 10.17 -8.83 -5.22
CA SER A 33 11.31 -9.69 -4.87
C SER A 33 12.37 -8.85 -4.17
N PRO A 34 12.42 -8.88 -2.82
CA PRO A 34 13.35 -8.05 -2.07
C PRO A 34 14.79 -8.49 -2.28
N THR A 35 15.70 -7.53 -2.34
CA THR A 35 17.13 -7.78 -2.25
C THR A 35 17.57 -7.74 -0.80
N VAL A 36 18.38 -8.69 -0.38
CA VAL A 36 18.94 -8.80 0.98
C VAL A 36 20.46 -8.66 0.92
N TYR A 37 21.02 -7.82 1.79
CA TYR A 37 22.46 -7.66 1.96
C TYR A 37 22.94 -8.27 3.27
N GLY A 38 24.17 -8.76 3.26
CA GLY A 38 24.85 -9.22 4.46
C GLY A 38 25.77 -8.15 5.06
N TYR A 39 25.89 -8.17 6.39
CA TYR A 39 26.84 -7.37 7.15
C TYR A 39 27.81 -8.29 7.89
N ASN A 40 29.07 -7.86 8.08
CA ASN A 40 29.99 -8.59 8.92
C ASN A 40 29.73 -8.32 10.42
N ALA A 41 30.46 -8.98 11.29
CA ALA A 41 30.34 -8.83 12.74
C ALA A 41 30.62 -7.40 13.25
N TYR A 42 31.20 -6.54 12.43
CA TYR A 42 31.50 -5.13 12.73
C TYR A 42 30.43 -4.16 12.16
N GLY A 43 29.34 -4.69 11.57
CA GLY A 43 28.30 -3.88 10.94
C GLY A 43 28.67 -3.28 9.58
N LEU A 44 29.76 -3.72 8.97
CA LEU A 44 30.17 -3.28 7.63
C LEU A 44 29.47 -4.12 6.57
N LEU A 45 28.89 -3.45 5.56
CA LEU A 45 28.27 -4.09 4.42
C LEU A 45 29.26 -5.02 3.72
N ILE A 46 28.89 -6.29 3.62
CA ILE A 46 29.58 -7.24 2.76
C ILE A 46 28.98 -7.06 1.39
N ASN A 47 29.68 -6.41 0.48
CA ASN A 47 29.22 -5.92 -0.83
C ASN A 47 28.72 -7.03 -1.78
N THR A 48 27.79 -7.85 -1.31
CA THR A 48 27.26 -8.97 -2.08
C THR A 48 25.78 -9.15 -1.73
N GLU A 49 24.93 -9.08 -2.73
CA GLU A 49 23.55 -9.58 -2.65
C GLU A 49 23.58 -11.02 -2.14
N MET A 50 22.82 -11.25 -1.10
CA MET A 50 22.63 -12.59 -0.59
C MET A 50 21.81 -13.40 -1.57
N SER A 51 22.33 -14.52 -2.07
CA SER A 51 21.58 -15.43 -2.94
C SER A 51 20.84 -16.52 -2.15
N ASN A 52 21.28 -16.78 -0.93
CA ASN A 52 20.80 -17.90 -0.10
C ASN A 52 19.99 -17.38 1.10
N TYR A 53 18.76 -16.99 0.85
CA TYR A 53 17.76 -16.63 1.85
C TYR A 53 16.37 -17.06 1.36
N THR A 54 15.43 -17.11 2.28
CA THR A 54 14.00 -17.24 2.00
C THR A 54 13.25 -16.12 2.69
N ILE A 55 12.09 -15.74 2.12
CA ILE A 55 11.21 -14.77 2.76
C ILE A 55 9.93 -15.46 3.25
N THR A 56 9.30 -14.83 4.24
CA THR A 56 7.93 -15.08 4.69
C THR A 56 7.24 -13.73 4.89
N CYS A 57 5.93 -13.71 5.00
CA CYS A 57 5.17 -12.48 5.22
C CYS A 57 4.01 -12.72 6.18
N ASP A 58 3.42 -11.63 6.67
CA ASP A 58 2.13 -11.68 7.34
C ASP A 58 1.05 -12.12 6.33
N GLU A 59 0.33 -13.20 6.61
CA GLU A 59 -0.68 -13.79 5.69
C GLU A 59 -1.81 -12.81 5.33
N ARG A 60 -2.06 -11.81 6.18
CA ARG A 60 -3.09 -10.79 5.94
C ARG A 60 -2.78 -9.83 4.80
N ILE A 61 -1.50 -9.66 4.42
CA ILE A 61 -1.08 -8.73 3.36
C ILE A 61 -0.73 -9.45 2.05
N GLY A 62 -0.59 -10.78 2.06
CA GLY A 62 -0.26 -11.54 0.88
C GLY A 62 0.39 -12.88 1.18
N TYR A 63 1.08 -13.42 0.20
CA TYR A 63 1.75 -14.71 0.31
C TYR A 63 3.10 -14.70 -0.42
N VAL A 64 3.93 -15.68 -0.11
CA VAL A 64 5.22 -15.89 -0.79
C VAL A 64 5.09 -17.04 -1.78
N LYS A 65 5.57 -16.84 -3.00
CA LYS A 65 5.60 -17.88 -4.04
C LYS A 65 6.46 -19.08 -3.64
N ALA A 66 6.32 -20.18 -4.37
CA ALA A 66 7.07 -21.41 -4.14
C ALA A 66 8.60 -21.26 -4.32
N ASP A 67 9.07 -20.18 -4.95
CA ASP A 67 10.49 -19.81 -5.07
C ASP A 67 11.11 -19.37 -3.74
N GLY A 68 10.27 -19.08 -2.73
CA GLY A 68 10.69 -18.58 -1.42
C GLY A 68 11.29 -17.18 -1.43
N LYS A 69 11.13 -16.41 -2.51
CA LYS A 69 11.76 -15.10 -2.70
C LYS A 69 10.86 -14.00 -3.23
N THR A 70 9.72 -14.37 -3.81
CA THR A 70 8.76 -13.41 -4.38
C THR A 70 7.54 -13.30 -3.49
N PHE A 71 7.31 -12.11 -2.95
CA PHE A 71 6.08 -11.74 -2.25
C PHE A 71 5.04 -11.30 -3.27
N VAL A 72 3.79 -11.73 -3.08
CA VAL A 72 2.61 -11.29 -3.84
C VAL A 72 1.66 -10.57 -2.90
N ALA A 73 1.38 -9.31 -3.18
CA ALA A 73 0.46 -8.50 -2.41
C ALA A 73 -1.00 -8.88 -2.73
N ASP A 74 -1.72 -9.52 -1.80
CA ASP A 74 -3.10 -9.97 -2.01
C ASP A 74 -4.10 -9.39 -1.01
N GLY A 75 -3.63 -9.02 0.18
CA GLY A 75 -4.45 -8.40 1.22
C GLY A 75 -4.07 -6.96 1.50
N ILE A 76 -5.06 -6.07 1.66
CA ILE A 76 -4.85 -4.64 1.94
C ILE A 76 -4.51 -4.41 3.42
N GLY A 77 -3.56 -3.53 3.68
CA GLY A 77 -3.20 -3.08 5.03
C GLY A 77 -1.71 -3.07 5.32
N LEU A 78 -1.38 -2.73 6.57
CA LEU A 78 -0.02 -2.74 7.09
C LEU A 78 0.38 -4.17 7.48
N GLY A 79 1.58 -4.59 7.09
CA GLY A 79 2.14 -5.88 7.49
C GLY A 79 3.65 -5.91 7.35
N LYS A 80 4.25 -7.08 7.58
CA LYS A 80 5.69 -7.28 7.52
C LYS A 80 6.09 -8.39 6.57
N ILE A 81 7.26 -8.21 5.95
CA ILE A 81 7.98 -9.24 5.24
C ILE A 81 9.26 -9.54 6.03
N TYR A 82 9.56 -10.82 6.18
CA TYR A 82 10.71 -11.31 6.92
C TYR A 82 11.65 -12.03 5.97
N ALA A 83 12.97 -11.86 6.14
CA ALA A 83 13.94 -12.68 5.45
C ALA A 83 14.72 -13.52 6.46
N ARG A 84 15.11 -14.72 6.05
CA ARG A 84 15.90 -15.65 6.84
C ARG A 84 16.93 -16.39 5.98
N THR A 85 18.16 -16.46 6.49
CA THR A 85 19.21 -17.29 5.90
C THR A 85 19.25 -18.68 6.53
N PRO A 86 19.85 -19.71 5.87
CA PRO A 86 20.07 -21.01 6.48
C PRO A 86 20.91 -20.99 7.75
N ALA A 87 21.78 -19.98 7.89
CA ALA A 87 22.58 -19.77 9.10
C ALA A 87 21.78 -19.19 10.27
N GLY A 88 20.49 -18.84 10.06
CA GLY A 88 19.58 -18.35 11.09
C GLY A 88 19.52 -16.84 11.25
N TYR A 89 20.26 -16.05 10.46
CA TYR A 89 20.10 -14.59 10.46
C TYR A 89 18.76 -14.17 9.89
N THR A 90 18.14 -13.19 10.50
CA THR A 90 16.81 -12.67 10.11
C THR A 90 16.81 -11.16 10.04
N CYS A 91 15.99 -10.60 9.16
CA CYS A 91 15.60 -9.19 9.16
C CYS A 91 14.12 -9.07 8.79
N GLU A 92 13.54 -7.90 9.05
CA GLU A 92 12.15 -7.60 8.75
C GLU A 92 12.02 -6.22 8.13
N MET A 93 10.97 -6.02 7.33
CA MET A 93 10.56 -4.72 6.82
C MET A 93 9.06 -4.55 6.91
N GLU A 94 8.61 -3.35 7.18
CA GLU A 94 7.19 -2.99 7.13
C GLU A 94 6.80 -2.60 5.70
N VAL A 95 5.63 -3.09 5.26
CA VAL A 95 5.02 -2.73 3.99
C VAL A 95 3.55 -2.42 4.18
N VAL A 96 3.06 -1.45 3.42
CA VAL A 96 1.65 -1.13 3.29
C VAL A 96 1.19 -1.63 1.93
N VAL A 97 0.24 -2.56 1.92
CA VAL A 97 -0.45 -2.97 0.69
C VAL A 97 -1.70 -2.12 0.53
N LYS A 98 -1.79 -1.39 -0.57
CA LYS A 98 -2.96 -0.56 -0.91
C LYS A 98 -3.65 -1.07 -2.17
N GLU A 99 -4.95 -0.76 -2.30
CA GLU A 99 -5.63 -0.89 -3.57
C GLU A 99 -5.14 0.23 -4.50
N ASP A 100 -4.77 -0.13 -5.72
CA ASP A 100 -4.42 0.87 -6.73
C ASP A 100 -5.72 1.30 -7.43
N ILE A 101 -6.12 2.54 -7.20
CA ILE A 101 -7.35 3.12 -7.70
C ILE A 101 -6.98 4.14 -8.79
N ASP A 102 -7.37 3.85 -10.03
CA ASP A 102 -7.15 4.78 -11.15
C ASP A 102 -8.14 5.94 -11.13
N ASN A 103 -9.40 5.67 -10.79
CA ASN A 103 -10.44 6.67 -10.88
C ASN A 103 -11.63 6.35 -9.96
N ILE A 104 -12.26 7.40 -9.45
CA ILE A 104 -13.54 7.34 -8.75
C ILE A 104 -14.55 8.09 -9.59
N VAL A 105 -15.63 7.42 -9.98
CA VAL A 105 -16.69 8.00 -10.78
C VAL A 105 -17.95 8.10 -9.95
N PHE A 106 -18.48 9.31 -9.88
CA PHE A 106 -19.82 9.58 -9.32
C PHE A 106 -20.82 9.58 -10.45
N ARG A 107 -21.93 8.87 -10.26
CA ARG A 107 -23.08 8.94 -11.16
C ARG A 107 -24.23 9.60 -10.46
N LEU A 108 -24.73 10.67 -11.07
CA LEU A 108 -25.99 11.31 -10.75
C LEU A 108 -26.87 11.18 -12.00
N ASP A 109 -27.95 10.41 -11.92
CA ASP A 109 -28.80 10.14 -13.07
C ASP A 109 -29.68 11.33 -13.50
N SER A 110 -29.83 12.33 -12.66
CA SER A 110 -30.51 13.57 -13.02
C SER A 110 -30.14 14.74 -12.10
N ILE A 111 -30.14 15.94 -12.69
CA ILE A 111 -30.13 17.18 -11.90
C ILE A 111 -31.59 17.49 -11.59
N VAL A 112 -31.95 17.49 -10.33
CA VAL A 112 -33.31 17.78 -9.92
C VAL A 112 -33.51 19.29 -9.84
N SER A 113 -34.62 19.77 -10.40
CA SER A 113 -34.95 21.19 -10.45
C SER A 113 -35.66 21.72 -9.19
N ASP A 114 -36.11 20.83 -8.32
CA ASP A 114 -36.87 21.20 -7.11
C ASP A 114 -36.03 21.08 -5.84
N CYS A 115 -36.10 22.09 -4.97
CA CYS A 115 -35.53 22.04 -3.64
C CYS A 115 -36.25 21.02 -2.76
N HIS A 116 -35.52 20.46 -1.76
CA HIS A 116 -35.99 19.41 -0.84
C HIS A 116 -36.07 18.00 -1.44
N TYR A 117 -35.19 17.72 -2.38
CA TYR A 117 -35.09 16.38 -2.97
C TYR A 117 -33.92 15.59 -2.37
N GLU A 118 -34.16 14.31 -2.11
CA GLU A 118 -33.14 13.37 -1.67
C GLU A 118 -32.81 12.38 -2.78
N TYR A 119 -31.54 12.24 -3.13
CA TYR A 119 -31.12 11.38 -4.22
C TYR A 119 -29.97 10.48 -3.78
N PRO A 120 -30.07 9.13 -3.88
CA PRO A 120 -28.99 8.23 -3.57
C PRO A 120 -27.86 8.43 -4.57
N VAL A 121 -26.63 8.63 -4.05
CA VAL A 121 -25.44 8.80 -4.88
C VAL A 121 -24.86 7.43 -5.21
N GLU A 122 -24.70 7.14 -6.48
CA GLU A 122 -23.96 5.95 -6.93
C GLU A 122 -22.50 6.29 -7.13
N VAL A 123 -21.61 5.49 -6.55
CA VAL A 123 -20.17 5.65 -6.66
C VAL A 123 -19.54 4.35 -7.10
N SER A 124 -18.65 4.41 -8.05
CA SER A 124 -17.81 3.28 -8.43
C SER A 124 -16.34 3.71 -8.51
N MET A 125 -15.44 2.80 -8.24
CA MET A 125 -14.01 2.96 -8.50
C MET A 125 -13.58 2.07 -9.65
N THR A 126 -12.60 2.53 -10.40
CA THR A 126 -11.89 1.72 -11.40
C THR A 126 -10.51 1.40 -10.86
N LYS A 127 -10.19 0.11 -10.78
CA LYS A 127 -8.85 -0.36 -10.42
C LYS A 127 -7.89 -0.20 -11.58
N SER A 128 -6.58 -0.21 -11.33
CA SER A 128 -5.54 -0.20 -12.36
C SER A 128 -5.67 -1.36 -13.36
N THR A 129 -6.32 -2.45 -12.96
CA THR A 129 -6.67 -3.58 -13.82
C THR A 129 -7.81 -3.31 -14.80
N GLY A 130 -8.49 -2.16 -14.69
CA GLY A 130 -9.70 -1.81 -15.45
C GLY A 130 -10.99 -2.39 -14.86
N GLU A 131 -10.92 -3.12 -13.73
CA GLU A 131 -12.11 -3.61 -13.03
C GLU A 131 -12.88 -2.46 -12.39
N VAL A 132 -14.19 -2.40 -12.63
CA VAL A 132 -15.08 -1.41 -12.01
C VAL A 132 -15.79 -2.05 -10.81
N VAL A 133 -15.60 -1.47 -9.63
CA VAL A 133 -16.17 -1.96 -8.37
C VAL A 133 -17.08 -0.90 -7.77
N PRO A 134 -18.32 -1.24 -7.42
CA PRO A 134 -19.19 -0.30 -6.71
C PRO A 134 -18.63 -0.02 -5.30
N LEU A 135 -18.66 1.26 -4.92
CA LEU A 135 -18.32 1.71 -3.59
C LEU A 135 -19.58 2.01 -2.79
N ASN A 136 -19.50 1.77 -1.47
CA ASN A 136 -20.53 2.27 -0.57
C ASN A 136 -20.35 3.78 -0.38
N PRO A 137 -21.30 4.63 -0.84
CA PRO A 137 -21.15 6.09 -0.71
C PRO A 137 -21.04 6.58 0.74
N SER A 138 -21.55 5.81 1.71
CA SER A 138 -21.44 6.14 3.13
C SER A 138 -20.01 5.96 3.69
N ALA A 139 -19.13 5.26 2.96
CA ALA A 139 -17.71 5.08 3.35
C ALA A 139 -16.82 6.23 2.88
N LEU A 140 -17.36 7.19 2.09
CA LEU A 140 -16.63 8.35 1.64
C LEU A 140 -16.84 9.54 2.56
N SER A 141 -15.81 10.38 2.68
CA SER A 141 -15.93 11.71 3.27
C SER A 141 -16.40 12.69 2.19
N TRP A 142 -17.51 13.36 2.45
CA TRP A 142 -18.14 14.28 1.50
C TRP A 142 -17.91 15.73 1.92
N SER A 143 -17.79 16.60 0.94
CA SER A 143 -17.76 18.05 1.12
C SER A 143 -18.57 18.73 0.03
N SER A 144 -19.10 19.91 0.36
CA SER A 144 -19.83 20.75 -0.56
C SER A 144 -19.21 22.14 -0.57
N SER A 145 -19.18 22.80 -1.73
CA SER A 145 -18.78 24.21 -1.83
C SER A 145 -19.83 25.15 -1.23
N ASP A 146 -21.09 24.72 -1.14
CA ASP A 146 -22.18 25.43 -0.49
C ASP A 146 -23.21 24.46 0.09
N GLU A 147 -23.09 24.18 1.39
CA GLU A 147 -23.99 23.26 2.10
C GLU A 147 -25.42 23.80 2.25
N HIS A 148 -25.64 25.10 2.05
CA HIS A 148 -27.00 25.66 2.02
C HIS A 148 -27.72 25.33 0.72
N VAL A 149 -27.00 25.07 -0.37
CA VAL A 149 -27.56 24.65 -1.65
C VAL A 149 -27.73 23.14 -1.68
N ALA A 150 -26.66 22.38 -1.44
CA ALA A 150 -26.72 20.93 -1.44
C ALA A 150 -25.55 20.32 -0.64
N PHE A 151 -25.77 19.13 -0.07
CA PHE A 151 -24.73 18.33 0.59
C PHE A 151 -25.06 16.84 0.49
N VAL A 152 -24.08 15.98 0.81
CA VAL A 152 -24.28 14.53 0.88
C VAL A 152 -24.18 14.07 2.33
N GLU A 153 -25.18 13.34 2.78
CA GLU A 153 -25.23 12.71 4.08
C GLU A 153 -25.59 11.22 3.95
N ASN A 154 -24.76 10.35 4.52
CA ASN A 154 -24.94 8.89 4.45
C ASN A 154 -25.12 8.35 3.01
N GLY A 155 -24.44 8.95 2.04
CA GLY A 155 -24.53 8.55 0.63
C GLY A 155 -25.78 9.04 -0.09
N VAL A 156 -26.52 9.99 0.50
CA VAL A 156 -27.70 10.61 -0.10
C VAL A 156 -27.42 12.09 -0.33
N LEU A 157 -27.55 12.54 -1.56
CA LEU A 157 -27.50 13.95 -1.92
C LEU A 157 -28.81 14.61 -1.51
N LYS A 158 -28.70 15.68 -0.75
CA LYS A 158 -29.82 16.50 -0.27
C LYS A 158 -29.71 17.90 -0.88
N GLY A 159 -30.70 18.28 -1.69
CA GLY A 159 -30.88 19.63 -2.21
C GLY A 159 -31.74 20.46 -1.28
N LEU A 160 -31.26 21.60 -0.83
CA LEU A 160 -31.98 22.46 0.13
C LEU A 160 -32.60 23.68 -0.53
N GLN A 161 -31.91 24.27 -1.53
CA GLN A 161 -32.40 25.44 -2.24
C GLN A 161 -31.82 25.52 -3.65
N ASN A 162 -32.42 26.37 -4.47
CA ASN A 162 -31.94 26.61 -5.82
C ASN A 162 -30.55 27.27 -5.77
N GLY A 163 -29.62 26.72 -6.54
CA GLY A 163 -28.24 27.20 -6.59
C GLY A 163 -27.31 26.22 -7.28
N MET A 164 -26.01 26.47 -7.21
CA MET A 164 -24.97 25.56 -7.67
C MET A 164 -24.05 25.25 -6.49
N ALA A 165 -23.77 23.99 -6.28
CA ALA A 165 -22.77 23.52 -5.34
C ALA A 165 -21.92 22.44 -6.01
N GLU A 166 -20.61 22.50 -5.75
CA GLU A 166 -19.68 21.43 -6.13
C GLU A 166 -19.61 20.44 -4.98
N ILE A 167 -19.88 19.18 -5.28
CA ILE A 167 -19.84 18.08 -4.32
C ILE A 167 -18.58 17.26 -4.58
N CYS A 168 -17.73 17.13 -3.56
CA CYS A 168 -16.53 16.31 -3.63
C CYS A 168 -16.62 15.17 -2.63
N GLY A 169 -16.24 13.96 -3.09
CA GLY A 169 -16.09 12.78 -2.24
C GLY A 169 -14.62 12.36 -2.19
N SER A 170 -14.15 11.95 -1.00
CA SER A 170 -12.81 11.43 -0.81
C SER A 170 -12.82 10.14 -0.01
N ILE A 171 -11.90 9.23 -0.35
CA ILE A 171 -11.63 8.04 0.45
C ILE A 171 -10.53 8.41 1.44
N SER A 172 -10.81 8.22 2.73
CA SER A 172 -9.78 8.32 3.76
C SER A 172 -8.98 7.01 3.75
N GLY A 173 -7.74 7.07 3.31
CA GLY A 173 -6.76 5.99 3.35
C GLY A 173 -5.65 6.32 4.32
#